data_802f174a0bdfe948b9b7de829c69e62a
#
_entry.id   802f174a0bdfe948b9b7de829c69e62a
#
_cell.length_a   1.000
_cell.length_b   1.000
_cell.length_c   1.000
_cell.angle_alpha   90.00
_cell.angle_beta   90.00
_cell.angle_gamma   90.00
#
_symmetry.space_group_name_H-M   'P 1'
#
loop_
_entity.id
_entity.type
_entity.pdbx_description
1 polymer ?
#
loop_
_entity_poly.entity_id
_entity_poly.type
_entity_poly.pdbx_seq_one_letter_code
_entity_poly.pdbx_strand_id
1 'polypeptide(L)'
;MILNRLVIYSRKDEEIKKNYKFNQVGLNIILGSKRDKDDDSNGVGKSSMVASIRYMLGSKVPPDLKDRKKIEDADFMILLEVDLEKENEYIYFGRILNNPDKGYIFTSKDLTFNEDNWGKPIGDSKYKKEVEKIVLGNNDDKLHPSFASIREFVIRDEKLGFNDIILPNRTAAKCYEILDYLFEIEFNGENQIKELKKEQEKLEQKLKAIELLTADITELKVRASKLKSEIDNLTNISNDLDISK
;
A
#
# COMPACT_ATOMS: atom_id res chain seq x y z
N MET A 1 13.81 6.21 -11.51
CA MET A 1 13.33 4.84 -11.84
C MET A 1 12.83 4.81 -13.26
N ILE A 2 13.37 3.92 -14.10
CA ILE A 2 12.99 3.75 -15.50
C ILE A 2 12.42 2.35 -15.70
N LEU A 3 11.21 2.25 -16.28
CA LEU A 3 10.63 0.95 -16.64
C LEU A 3 11.34 0.43 -17.89
N ASN A 4 11.92 -0.78 -17.81
CA ASN A 4 12.65 -1.38 -18.93
C ASN A 4 11.80 -2.44 -19.63
N ARG A 5 11.12 -3.31 -18.88
CA ARG A 5 10.37 -4.41 -19.45
C ARG A 5 9.24 -4.89 -18.54
N LEU A 6 8.10 -5.24 -19.13
CA LEU A 6 7.02 -5.98 -18.47
C LEU A 6 6.83 -7.32 -19.15
N VAL A 7 6.90 -8.40 -18.39
CA VAL A 7 6.72 -9.76 -18.90
C VAL A 7 5.56 -10.46 -18.21
N ILE A 8 4.74 -11.16 -18.98
CA ILE A 8 3.70 -12.06 -18.49
C ILE A 8 4.07 -13.45 -18.96
N TYR A 9 4.33 -14.35 -18.03
CA TYR A 9 4.78 -15.71 -18.24
C TYR A 9 3.75 -16.71 -17.71
N SER A 10 3.42 -17.73 -18.49
CA SER A 10 2.60 -18.85 -18.06
C SER A 10 3.52 -19.92 -17.46
N ARG A 11 3.37 -20.21 -16.17
CA ARG A 11 4.15 -21.24 -15.48
C ARG A 11 3.73 -22.64 -15.92
N LYS A 12 2.45 -22.79 -16.27
CA LYS A 12 1.90 -24.05 -16.77
C LYS A 12 2.44 -24.43 -18.15
N ASP A 13 2.47 -23.44 -19.06
CA ASP A 13 2.89 -23.66 -20.44
C ASP A 13 4.40 -23.48 -20.62
N GLU A 14 5.09 -22.97 -19.59
CA GLU A 14 6.51 -22.58 -19.59
C GLU A 14 6.84 -21.59 -20.74
N GLU A 15 5.92 -20.64 -21.00
CA GLU A 15 5.99 -19.76 -22.17
C GLU A 15 5.73 -18.30 -21.79
N ILE A 16 6.48 -17.39 -22.43
CA ILE A 16 6.22 -15.96 -22.38
C ILE A 16 5.00 -15.63 -23.22
N LYS A 17 3.91 -15.24 -22.58
CA LYS A 17 2.67 -14.83 -23.26
C LYS A 17 2.71 -13.38 -23.75
N LYS A 18 3.40 -12.50 -23.01
CA LYS A 18 3.59 -11.08 -23.37
C LYS A 18 4.96 -10.60 -22.92
N ASN A 19 5.60 -9.81 -23.75
CA ASN A 19 6.87 -9.17 -23.45
C ASN A 19 6.84 -7.75 -24.01
N TYR A 20 6.63 -6.77 -23.14
CA TYR A 20 6.64 -5.37 -23.49
C TYR A 20 7.99 -4.77 -23.09
N LYS A 21 8.76 -4.32 -24.06
CA LYS A 21 10.02 -3.60 -23.85
C LYS A 21 9.74 -2.11 -23.98
N PHE A 22 10.26 -1.32 -23.07
CA PHE A 22 10.12 0.12 -23.05
C PHE A 22 11.45 0.78 -23.43
N ASN A 23 11.37 1.84 -24.20
CA ASN A 23 12.53 2.70 -24.42
C ASN A 23 12.82 3.48 -23.15
N GLN A 24 14.05 3.52 -22.76
CA GLN A 24 14.49 4.25 -21.56
C GLN A 24 14.39 5.76 -21.71
N VAL A 25 14.49 6.24 -22.96
CA VAL A 25 14.45 7.67 -23.29
C VAL A 25 13.36 7.92 -24.33
N GLY A 26 12.61 8.98 -24.12
CA GLY A 26 11.57 9.43 -25.03
C GLY A 26 10.22 8.80 -24.81
N LEU A 27 9.35 8.87 -25.82
CA LEU A 27 7.96 8.43 -25.75
C LEU A 27 7.83 6.97 -26.18
N ASN A 28 7.13 6.17 -25.39
CA ASN A 28 6.72 4.82 -25.73
C ASN A 28 5.26 4.82 -26.21
N ILE A 29 5.04 4.50 -27.49
CA ILE A 29 3.69 4.40 -28.06
C ILE A 29 3.36 2.93 -28.28
N ILE A 30 2.28 2.45 -27.66
CA ILE A 30 1.82 1.08 -27.82
C ILE A 30 0.54 1.07 -28.65
N LEU A 31 0.66 0.60 -29.87
CA LEU A 31 -0.44 0.49 -30.82
C LEU A 31 -1.07 -0.89 -30.74
N GLY A 32 -2.40 -0.93 -30.67
CA GLY A 32 -3.15 -2.15 -30.89
C GLY A 32 -3.32 -2.41 -32.38
N SER A 33 -2.77 -3.51 -32.90
CA SER A 33 -3.06 -3.95 -34.27
C SER A 33 -4.24 -4.92 -34.25
N LYS A 34 -5.19 -4.71 -35.16
CA LYS A 34 -6.25 -5.70 -35.43
C LYS A 34 -5.64 -6.88 -36.16
N ARG A 35 -5.98 -8.11 -35.78
CA ARG A 35 -5.59 -9.32 -36.53
C ARG A 35 -6.46 -9.47 -37.77
N ASP A 36 -7.76 -9.19 -37.63
CA ASP A 36 -8.74 -9.22 -38.71
C ASP A 36 -9.51 -7.90 -38.76
N LYS A 37 -10.14 -7.61 -39.92
CA LYS A 37 -10.91 -6.36 -40.12
C LYS A 37 -12.09 -6.22 -39.16
N ASP A 38 -12.62 -7.34 -38.68
CA ASP A 38 -13.79 -7.42 -37.79
C ASP A 38 -13.39 -7.48 -36.30
N ASP A 39 -12.09 -7.60 -35.98
CA ASP A 39 -11.61 -7.60 -34.60
C ASP A 39 -11.68 -6.22 -33.98
N ASP A 40 -12.16 -6.16 -32.74
CA ASP A 40 -12.20 -4.93 -31.96
C ASP A 40 -10.78 -4.59 -31.45
N SER A 41 -10.29 -3.38 -31.77
CA SER A 41 -8.95 -2.94 -31.32
C SER A 41 -8.81 -2.88 -29.78
N ASN A 42 -9.94 -2.98 -29.06
CA ASN A 42 -9.99 -2.96 -27.61
C ASN A 42 -9.53 -4.28 -26.95
N GLY A 43 -9.50 -5.41 -27.70
CA GLY A 43 -9.10 -6.72 -27.20
C GLY A 43 -7.59 -7.01 -27.15
N VAL A 44 -6.73 -6.10 -27.58
CA VAL A 44 -5.28 -6.36 -27.74
C VAL A 44 -4.44 -6.28 -26.45
N GLY A 45 -5.06 -6.03 -25.29
CA GLY A 45 -4.37 -6.11 -24.00
C GLY A 45 -3.67 -4.81 -23.52
N LYS A 46 -3.94 -3.66 -24.15
CA LYS A 46 -3.37 -2.36 -23.71
C LYS A 46 -3.76 -2.01 -22.28
N SER A 47 -5.04 -2.07 -21.96
CA SER A 47 -5.55 -1.79 -20.60
C SER A 47 -5.03 -2.81 -19.59
N SER A 48 -4.90 -4.09 -19.98
CA SER A 48 -4.32 -5.14 -19.13
C SER A 48 -2.83 -4.90 -18.85
N MET A 49 -2.08 -4.34 -19.81
CA MET A 49 -0.68 -3.97 -19.61
C MET A 49 -0.56 -2.86 -18.56
N VAL A 50 -1.32 -1.76 -18.69
CA VAL A 50 -1.31 -0.67 -17.71
C VAL A 50 -1.74 -1.16 -16.33
N ALA A 51 -2.79 -1.98 -16.28
CA ALA A 51 -3.27 -2.60 -15.05
C ALA A 51 -2.20 -3.50 -14.41
N SER A 52 -1.43 -4.26 -15.21
CA SER A 52 -0.31 -5.07 -14.74
C SER A 52 0.81 -4.21 -14.15
N ILE A 53 1.20 -3.11 -14.80
CA ILE A 53 2.18 -2.16 -14.25
C ILE A 53 1.71 -1.62 -12.90
N ARG A 54 0.45 -1.17 -12.81
CA ARG A 54 -0.13 -0.68 -11.54
C ARG A 54 -0.07 -1.76 -10.45
N TYR A 55 -0.40 -3.01 -10.80
CA TYR A 55 -0.35 -4.14 -9.88
C TYR A 55 1.07 -4.42 -9.38
N MET A 56 2.06 -4.41 -10.27
CA MET A 56 3.46 -4.60 -9.91
C MET A 56 3.96 -3.47 -9.00
N LEU A 57 3.46 -2.26 -9.19
CA LEU A 57 3.74 -1.12 -8.33
C LEU A 57 2.82 -1.03 -7.09
N GLY A 58 2.25 -2.15 -6.65
CA GLY A 58 1.57 -2.28 -5.35
C GLY A 58 0.08 -1.95 -5.36
N SER A 59 -0.62 -1.88 -6.51
CA SER A 59 -2.08 -1.85 -6.51
C SER A 59 -2.68 -3.22 -6.19
N LYS A 60 -3.99 -3.28 -6.00
CA LYS A 60 -4.74 -4.55 -5.93
C LYS A 60 -4.71 -5.26 -7.29
N VAL A 61 -4.93 -6.58 -7.27
CA VAL A 61 -5.12 -7.35 -8.50
C VAL A 61 -6.22 -6.71 -9.35
N PRO A 62 -5.95 -6.42 -10.63
CA PRO A 62 -6.98 -5.89 -11.52
C PRO A 62 -8.18 -6.83 -11.63
N PRO A 63 -9.43 -6.34 -11.61
CA PRO A 63 -10.61 -7.19 -11.74
C PRO A 63 -10.60 -8.06 -13.00
N ASP A 64 -10.05 -7.53 -14.10
CA ASP A 64 -9.95 -8.26 -15.38
C ASP A 64 -8.97 -9.43 -15.33
N LEU A 65 -8.06 -9.45 -14.35
CA LEU A 65 -7.08 -10.52 -14.12
C LEU A 65 -7.47 -11.42 -12.96
N LYS A 66 -8.60 -11.15 -12.30
CA LYS A 66 -9.11 -11.91 -11.17
C LYS A 66 -10.27 -12.80 -11.62
N ASP A 67 -10.41 -13.96 -10.99
CA ASP A 67 -11.56 -14.85 -11.09
C ASP A 67 -11.87 -15.34 -12.54
N ARG A 68 -10.84 -15.42 -13.40
CA ARG A 68 -10.95 -16.02 -14.72
C ARG A 68 -10.26 -17.37 -14.77
N LYS A 69 -11.04 -18.44 -14.92
CA LYS A 69 -10.53 -19.82 -14.94
C LYS A 69 -9.31 -20.02 -15.86
N LYS A 70 -9.30 -19.40 -17.05
CA LYS A 70 -8.17 -19.49 -17.98
C LYS A 70 -6.89 -18.84 -17.42
N ILE A 71 -7.03 -17.80 -16.60
CA ILE A 71 -5.89 -17.09 -15.97
C ILE A 71 -5.37 -17.92 -14.79
N GLU A 72 -6.28 -18.47 -13.99
CA GLU A 72 -5.94 -19.38 -12.89
C GLU A 72 -5.26 -20.64 -13.40
N ASP A 73 -5.82 -21.26 -14.46
CA ASP A 73 -5.27 -22.47 -15.06
C ASP A 73 -3.86 -22.25 -15.66
N ALA A 74 -3.58 -21.06 -16.18
CA ALA A 74 -2.28 -20.73 -16.79
C ALA A 74 -1.21 -20.38 -15.75
N ASP A 75 -1.62 -20.13 -14.50
CA ASP A 75 -0.74 -19.76 -13.37
C ASP A 75 0.25 -18.65 -13.75
N PHE A 76 -0.30 -17.48 -14.11
CA PHE A 76 0.52 -16.39 -14.63
C PHE A 76 1.40 -15.76 -13.57
N MET A 77 2.64 -15.59 -13.97
CA MET A 77 3.66 -14.81 -13.30
C MET A 77 3.87 -13.50 -14.05
N ILE A 78 3.90 -12.40 -13.35
CA ILE A 78 4.17 -11.08 -13.92
C ILE A 78 5.49 -10.60 -13.35
N LEU A 79 6.38 -10.13 -14.22
CA LEU A 79 7.66 -9.52 -13.87
C LEU A 79 7.74 -8.12 -14.46
N LEU A 80 8.08 -7.15 -13.63
CA LEU A 80 8.40 -5.79 -14.04
C LEU A 80 9.88 -5.53 -13.78
N GLU A 81 10.63 -5.30 -14.83
CA GLU A 81 12.05 -4.98 -14.81
C GLU A 81 12.22 -3.47 -14.80
N VAL A 82 13.01 -3.00 -13.85
CA VAL A 82 13.21 -1.58 -13.58
C VAL A 82 14.70 -1.29 -13.54
N ASP A 83 15.11 -0.23 -14.21
CA ASP A 83 16.45 0.31 -14.15
C ASP A 83 16.51 1.45 -13.11
N LEU A 84 17.48 1.37 -12.21
CA LEU A 84 17.77 2.42 -11.24
C LEU A 84 19.03 3.22 -11.60
N GLU A 85 19.54 3.08 -12.82
CA GLU A 85 20.78 3.73 -13.28
C GLU A 85 22.01 3.35 -12.44
N LYS A 86 21.96 2.17 -11.80
CA LYS A 86 23.06 1.64 -10.97
C LYS A 86 23.59 0.33 -11.57
N GLU A 87 24.85 0.36 -11.97
CA GLU A 87 25.75 -0.78 -12.18
C GLU A 87 25.18 -2.06 -12.85
N ASN A 88 24.68 -1.98 -14.08
CA ASN A 88 24.36 -3.15 -14.92
C ASN A 88 23.46 -4.23 -14.29
N GLU A 89 22.74 -3.91 -13.24
CA GLU A 89 21.76 -4.78 -12.60
C GLU A 89 20.38 -4.14 -12.63
N TYR A 90 19.38 -4.96 -12.92
CA TYR A 90 17.99 -4.54 -12.91
C TYR A 90 17.30 -4.98 -11.61
N ILE A 91 16.39 -4.17 -11.11
CA ILE A 91 15.47 -4.59 -10.07
C ILE A 91 14.24 -5.21 -10.74
N TYR A 92 13.88 -6.38 -10.27
CA TYR A 92 12.66 -7.06 -10.67
C TYR A 92 11.63 -7.01 -9.56
N PHE A 93 10.44 -6.57 -9.92
CA PHE A 93 9.24 -6.77 -9.15
C PHE A 93 8.53 -8.00 -9.72
N GLY A 94 8.26 -9.01 -8.90
CA GLY A 94 7.63 -10.27 -9.31
C GLY A 94 6.36 -10.55 -8.52
N ARG A 95 5.29 -10.96 -9.19
CA ARG A 95 4.06 -11.43 -8.55
C ARG A 95 3.43 -12.58 -9.34
N ILE A 96 2.81 -13.51 -8.61
CA ILE A 96 2.07 -14.64 -9.17
C ILE A 96 0.60 -14.36 -8.96
N LEU A 97 -0.22 -14.41 -10.01
CA LEU A 97 -1.64 -14.05 -9.93
C LEU A 97 -2.43 -14.99 -9.02
N ASN A 98 -2.06 -16.28 -8.97
CA ASN A 98 -2.70 -17.27 -8.09
C ASN A 98 -2.28 -17.12 -6.62
N ASN A 99 -1.29 -16.27 -6.30
CA ASN A 99 -0.85 -15.98 -4.94
C ASN A 99 -0.69 -14.45 -4.72
N PRO A 100 -1.78 -13.70 -4.80
CA PRO A 100 -1.74 -12.24 -4.83
C PRO A 100 -1.27 -11.59 -3.52
N ASP A 101 -1.29 -12.34 -2.42
CA ASP A 101 -0.88 -11.86 -1.10
C ASP A 101 0.65 -11.84 -0.91
N LYS A 102 1.39 -12.33 -1.91
CA LYS A 102 2.84 -12.38 -1.91
C LYS A 102 3.43 -11.66 -3.12
N GLY A 103 4.64 -11.14 -2.94
CA GLY A 103 5.43 -10.55 -4.00
C GLY A 103 6.90 -10.82 -3.79
N TYR A 104 7.68 -10.59 -4.83
CA TYR A 104 9.13 -10.78 -4.86
C TYR A 104 9.77 -9.49 -5.32
N ILE A 105 10.91 -9.14 -4.72
CA ILE A 105 11.76 -8.04 -5.14
C ILE A 105 13.18 -8.56 -5.12
N PHE A 106 13.82 -8.57 -6.26
CA PHE A 106 15.17 -9.11 -6.40
C PHE A 106 15.98 -8.35 -7.45
N THR A 107 17.28 -8.46 -7.40
CA THR A 107 18.20 -7.91 -8.39
C THR A 107 18.78 -9.01 -9.24
N SER A 108 18.87 -8.80 -10.54
CA SER A 108 19.51 -9.72 -11.47
C SER A 108 20.00 -8.97 -12.71
N LYS A 109 21.03 -9.51 -13.36
CA LYS A 109 21.49 -9.03 -14.68
C LYS A 109 20.58 -9.52 -15.80
N ASP A 110 20.05 -10.73 -15.64
CA ASP A 110 19.24 -11.40 -16.64
C ASP A 110 17.86 -11.73 -16.12
N LEU A 111 16.90 -11.74 -17.04
CA LEU A 111 15.54 -12.18 -16.75
C LEU A 111 15.53 -13.67 -16.40
N THR A 112 14.99 -14.03 -15.26
CA THR A 112 14.83 -15.42 -14.83
C THR A 112 13.39 -15.69 -14.41
N PHE A 113 12.89 -16.89 -14.78
CA PHE A 113 11.56 -17.37 -14.39
C PHE A 113 11.62 -18.43 -13.30
N ASN A 114 12.83 -18.79 -12.84
CA ASN A 114 13.00 -19.67 -11.71
C ASN A 114 12.86 -18.90 -10.40
N GLU A 115 11.80 -19.19 -9.64
CA GLU A 115 11.50 -18.55 -8.36
C GLU A 115 12.60 -18.74 -7.31
N ASP A 116 13.36 -19.83 -7.38
CA ASP A 116 14.49 -20.08 -6.46
C ASP A 116 15.54 -18.96 -6.52
N ASN A 117 15.63 -18.28 -7.67
CA ASN A 117 16.54 -17.17 -7.89
C ASN A 117 15.97 -15.81 -7.39
N TRP A 118 14.71 -15.77 -6.97
CA TRP A 118 14.04 -14.53 -6.56
C TRP A 118 14.13 -14.24 -5.07
N GLY A 119 14.70 -15.18 -4.32
CA GLY A 119 14.72 -15.11 -2.86
C GLY A 119 13.38 -15.44 -2.23
N LYS A 120 13.20 -15.04 -0.97
CA LYS A 120 11.98 -15.37 -0.23
C LYS A 120 10.84 -14.42 -0.60
N PRO A 121 9.63 -14.95 -0.82
CA PRO A 121 8.47 -14.09 -1.04
C PRO A 121 8.15 -13.27 0.21
N ILE A 122 7.70 -12.05 0.01
CA ILE A 122 7.29 -11.12 1.06
C ILE A 122 5.78 -10.87 0.98
N GLY A 123 5.15 -10.66 2.13
CA GLY A 123 3.71 -10.37 2.19
C GLY A 123 3.36 -9.03 1.54
N ASP A 124 2.13 -8.92 1.02
CA ASP A 124 1.66 -7.76 0.22
C ASP A 124 1.91 -6.40 0.88
N SER A 125 1.67 -6.27 2.19
CA SER A 125 1.91 -5.01 2.90
C SER A 125 3.39 -4.62 2.93
N LYS A 126 4.30 -5.58 3.10
CA LYS A 126 5.75 -5.35 3.07
C LYS A 126 6.21 -5.08 1.65
N TYR A 127 5.68 -5.82 0.67
CA TYR A 127 5.97 -5.61 -0.74
C TYR A 127 5.67 -4.16 -1.16
N LYS A 128 4.49 -3.63 -0.82
CA LYS A 128 4.10 -2.25 -1.12
C LYS A 128 5.06 -1.22 -0.52
N LYS A 129 5.48 -1.43 0.72
CA LYS A 129 6.44 -0.54 1.39
C LYS A 129 7.82 -0.57 0.72
N GLU A 130 8.30 -1.74 0.32
CA GLU A 130 9.59 -1.85 -0.36
C GLU A 130 9.53 -1.25 -1.77
N VAL A 131 8.43 -1.45 -2.52
CA VAL A 131 8.20 -0.78 -3.80
C VAL A 131 8.22 0.74 -3.61
N GLU A 132 7.51 1.28 -2.61
CA GLU A 132 7.49 2.71 -2.29
C GLU A 132 8.90 3.25 -2.03
N LYS A 133 9.69 2.56 -1.19
CA LYS A 133 11.08 2.94 -0.91
C LYS A 133 11.97 2.94 -2.16
N ILE A 134 11.81 1.95 -3.04
CA ILE A 134 12.59 1.85 -4.27
C ILE A 134 12.22 2.98 -5.23
N VAL A 135 10.94 3.31 -5.34
CA VAL A 135 10.44 4.30 -6.31
C VAL A 135 10.68 5.73 -5.84
N LEU A 136 10.44 6.03 -4.57
CA LEU A 136 10.54 7.38 -4.01
C LEU A 136 11.89 7.65 -3.34
N GLY A 137 12.74 6.62 -3.21
CA GLY A 137 13.95 6.69 -2.39
C GLY A 137 13.64 6.48 -0.91
N ASN A 138 14.69 6.42 -0.09
CA ASN A 138 14.57 6.28 1.37
C ASN A 138 14.18 7.60 2.07
N ASN A 139 13.30 8.37 1.48
CA ASN A 139 12.78 9.56 2.14
C ASN A 139 11.80 9.14 3.22
N ASP A 140 12.28 9.03 4.45
CA ASP A 140 11.46 8.88 5.66
C ASP A 140 10.65 10.17 5.98
N ASP A 141 10.71 11.17 5.13
CA ASP A 141 9.95 12.40 5.24
C ASP A 141 8.47 12.11 5.07
N LYS A 142 7.76 12.11 6.18
CA LYS A 142 6.30 11.98 6.26
C LYS A 142 5.52 13.09 5.54
N LEU A 143 6.24 14.00 4.90
CA LEU A 143 5.69 15.19 4.26
C LEU A 143 5.30 14.99 2.79
N HIS A 144 5.59 13.83 2.18
CA HIS A 144 5.20 13.57 0.80
C HIS A 144 3.83 12.86 0.69
N PRO A 145 3.10 13.01 -0.42
CA PRO A 145 1.91 12.23 -0.69
C PRO A 145 2.21 10.74 -0.70
N SER A 146 1.26 9.89 -0.27
CA SER A 146 1.48 8.45 -0.30
C SER A 146 1.80 7.96 -1.72
N PHE A 147 2.70 6.99 -1.85
CA PHE A 147 3.04 6.40 -3.15
C PHE A 147 1.81 5.89 -3.91
N ALA A 148 0.83 5.34 -3.20
CA ALA A 148 -0.44 4.94 -3.80
C ALA A 148 -1.16 6.11 -4.49
N SER A 149 -1.11 7.29 -3.90
CA SER A 149 -1.69 8.51 -4.48
C SER A 149 -0.93 8.99 -5.71
N ILE A 150 0.40 9.02 -5.62
CA ILE A 150 1.28 9.38 -6.73
C ILE A 150 1.09 8.41 -7.90
N ARG A 151 1.09 7.12 -7.63
CA ARG A 151 0.88 6.07 -8.65
C ARG A 151 -0.45 6.24 -9.39
N GLU A 152 -1.56 6.48 -8.69
CA GLU A 152 -2.86 6.70 -9.32
C GLU A 152 -2.88 7.96 -10.17
N PHE A 153 -2.12 8.97 -9.80
CA PHE A 153 -2.01 10.21 -10.56
C PHE A 153 -1.17 10.05 -11.82
N VAL A 154 -0.04 9.35 -11.72
CA VAL A 154 0.93 9.17 -12.81
C VAL A 154 0.49 8.08 -13.80
N ILE A 155 -0.08 6.97 -13.31
CA ILE A 155 -0.51 5.86 -14.16
C ILE A 155 -2.02 5.91 -14.32
N ARG A 156 -2.48 6.50 -15.43
CA ARG A 156 -3.89 6.65 -15.76
C ARG A 156 -4.30 5.65 -16.84
N ASP A 157 -5.49 5.11 -16.69
CA ASP A 157 -6.16 4.29 -17.69
C ASP A 157 -7.29 5.09 -18.36
N GLU A 158 -8.00 4.46 -19.29
CA GLU A 158 -9.12 5.07 -20.01
C GLU A 158 -10.23 5.59 -19.06
N LYS A 159 -10.44 4.94 -17.91
CA LYS A 159 -11.47 5.31 -16.94
C LYS A 159 -11.08 6.53 -16.13
N LEU A 160 -9.80 6.64 -15.78
CA LEU A 160 -9.28 7.79 -15.04
C LEU A 160 -8.99 8.98 -15.96
N GLY A 161 -8.77 8.71 -17.26
CA GLY A 161 -8.56 9.71 -18.30
C GLY A 161 -7.42 10.70 -18.03
N PHE A 162 -7.13 11.49 -19.04
CA PHE A 162 -6.24 12.67 -18.93
C PHE A 162 -7.03 13.96 -19.16
N ASN A 163 -8.36 13.89 -19.12
CA ASN A 163 -9.23 15.02 -19.44
C ASN A 163 -9.29 16.05 -18.30
N ASP A 164 -8.96 15.64 -17.08
CA ASP A 164 -8.95 16.50 -15.91
C ASP A 164 -7.71 16.21 -15.04
N ILE A 165 -7.22 17.26 -14.40
CA ILE A 165 -6.16 17.18 -13.38
C ILE A 165 -6.71 16.52 -12.12
N ILE A 166 -7.98 16.74 -11.81
CA ILE A 166 -8.65 16.21 -10.62
C ILE A 166 -9.06 14.76 -10.90
N LEU A 167 -8.55 13.84 -10.10
CA LEU A 167 -8.94 12.43 -10.15
C LEU A 167 -10.38 12.24 -9.64
N PRO A 168 -11.24 11.37 -10.26
CA PRO A 168 -12.66 11.20 -9.91
C PRO A 168 -12.76 10.79 -8.50
N ASN A 169 -12.26 10.42 -7.63
CA ASN A 169 -12.46 10.05 -6.23
C ASN A 169 -11.54 10.81 -5.26
N ARG A 170 -11.02 11.96 -5.69
CA ARG A 170 -10.12 12.77 -4.88
C ARG A 170 -10.57 14.22 -4.87
N THR A 171 -10.25 14.91 -3.79
CA THR A 171 -10.45 16.37 -3.72
C THR A 171 -9.39 17.10 -4.54
N ALA A 172 -9.73 18.26 -5.05
CA ALA A 172 -8.78 19.13 -5.77
C ALA A 172 -7.51 19.39 -4.95
N ALA A 173 -7.66 19.66 -3.65
CA ALA A 173 -6.54 19.90 -2.75
C ALA A 173 -5.55 18.71 -2.72
N LYS A 174 -6.04 17.47 -2.69
CA LYS A 174 -5.16 16.27 -2.75
C LYS A 174 -4.49 16.09 -4.10
N CYS A 175 -5.15 16.49 -5.18
CA CYS A 175 -4.54 16.43 -6.52
C CYS A 175 -3.45 17.48 -6.67
N TYR A 176 -3.67 18.70 -6.18
CA TYR A 176 -2.66 19.76 -6.18
C TYR A 176 -1.45 19.39 -5.30
N GLU A 177 -1.67 18.79 -4.14
CA GLU A 177 -0.60 18.27 -3.28
C GLU A 177 0.31 17.28 -4.00
N ILE A 178 -0.27 16.39 -4.83
CA ILE A 178 0.52 15.45 -5.66
C ILE A 178 1.28 16.19 -6.76
N LEU A 179 0.66 17.18 -7.39
CA LEU A 179 1.31 18.00 -8.42
C LEU A 179 2.47 18.81 -7.84
N ASP A 180 2.27 19.46 -6.69
CA ASP A 180 3.30 20.22 -6.01
C ASP A 180 4.51 19.33 -5.72
N TYR A 181 4.27 18.09 -5.24
CA TYR A 181 5.32 17.11 -5.03
C TYR A 181 6.03 16.70 -6.33
N LEU A 182 5.27 16.41 -7.41
CA LEU A 182 5.83 15.96 -8.69
C LEU A 182 6.63 17.05 -9.42
N PHE A 183 6.27 18.30 -9.23
CA PHE A 183 6.92 19.46 -9.84
C PHE A 183 7.92 20.17 -8.91
N GLU A 184 8.20 19.56 -7.75
CA GLU A 184 9.12 20.11 -6.73
C GLU A 184 8.75 21.55 -6.32
N ILE A 185 7.43 21.88 -6.33
CA ILE A 185 6.90 23.13 -5.82
C ILE A 185 6.91 23.06 -4.30
N GLU A 186 7.22 24.16 -3.63
CA GLU A 186 7.20 24.22 -2.16
C GLU A 186 5.88 23.68 -1.60
N PHE A 187 5.99 22.59 -0.86
CA PHE A 187 4.85 21.87 -0.30
C PHE A 187 4.40 22.55 1.00
N ASN A 188 3.26 23.22 0.97
CA ASN A 188 2.74 23.95 2.13
C ASN A 188 2.31 23.05 3.31
N GLY A 189 2.19 21.75 3.11
CA GLY A 189 1.83 20.80 4.17
C GLY A 189 0.48 21.05 4.86
N GLU A 190 -0.34 21.98 4.38
CA GLU A 190 -1.59 22.39 5.03
C GLU A 190 -2.55 21.24 5.33
N ASN A 191 -2.67 20.29 4.39
CA ASN A 191 -3.56 19.14 4.59
C ASN A 191 -3.01 18.18 5.63
N GLN A 192 -1.69 18.00 5.70
CA GLN A 192 -1.04 17.18 6.72
C GLN A 192 -1.12 17.83 8.08
N ILE A 193 -0.92 19.15 8.15
CA ILE A 193 -1.12 19.91 9.39
C ILE A 193 -2.55 19.73 9.89
N LYS A 194 -3.55 19.76 9.02
CA LYS A 194 -4.96 19.49 9.40
C LYS A 194 -5.19 18.06 9.87
N GLU A 195 -4.57 17.08 9.25
CA GLU A 195 -4.67 15.68 9.68
C GLU A 195 -3.98 15.45 11.03
N LEU A 196 -2.78 16.00 11.22
CA LEU A 196 -2.06 15.93 12.49
C LEU A 196 -2.80 16.65 13.62
N LYS A 197 -3.41 17.80 13.36
CA LYS A 197 -4.27 18.48 14.34
C LYS A 197 -5.47 17.62 14.75
N LYS A 198 -6.15 16.96 13.80
CA LYS A 198 -7.24 16.03 14.11
C LYS A 198 -6.78 14.82 14.94
N GLU A 199 -5.58 14.32 14.64
CA GLU A 199 -5.01 13.21 15.43
C GLU A 199 -4.64 13.67 16.83
N GLN A 200 -4.05 14.84 16.96
CA GLN A 200 -3.78 15.48 18.25
C GLN A 200 -5.07 15.64 19.08
N GLU A 201 -6.13 16.21 18.50
CA GLU A 201 -7.43 16.35 19.18
C GLU A 201 -7.99 15.01 19.67
N LYS A 202 -7.89 13.94 18.86
CA LYS A 202 -8.32 12.60 19.25
C LYS A 202 -7.49 12.03 20.41
N LEU A 203 -6.18 12.27 20.41
CA LEU A 203 -5.32 11.83 21.49
C LEU A 203 -5.58 12.61 22.77
N GLU A 204 -5.79 13.91 22.70
CA GLU A 204 -6.19 14.75 23.83
C GLU A 204 -7.52 14.30 24.43
N GLN A 205 -8.53 13.96 23.61
CA GLN A 205 -9.80 13.42 24.10
C GLN A 205 -9.62 12.08 24.83
N LYS A 206 -8.77 11.18 24.29
CA LYS A 206 -8.45 9.91 24.97
C LYS A 206 -7.73 10.14 26.30
N LEU A 207 -6.81 11.09 26.32
CA LEU A 207 -6.06 11.44 27.52
C LEU A 207 -6.99 11.97 28.63
N LYS A 208 -7.90 12.88 28.29
CA LYS A 208 -8.94 13.37 29.21
C LYS A 208 -9.85 12.25 29.74
N ALA A 209 -10.24 11.29 28.88
CA ALA A 209 -11.04 10.15 29.31
C ALA A 209 -10.28 9.26 30.31
N ILE A 210 -8.98 9.03 30.10
CA ILE A 210 -8.12 8.27 31.01
C ILE A 210 -7.95 9.02 32.34
N GLU A 211 -7.76 10.32 32.30
CA GLU A 211 -7.65 11.17 33.53
C GLU A 211 -8.92 11.09 34.37
N LEU A 212 -10.10 11.17 33.75
CA LEU A 212 -11.39 11.01 34.43
C LEU A 212 -11.50 9.64 35.10
N LEU A 213 -11.19 8.56 34.37
CA LEU A 213 -11.20 7.19 34.90
C LEU A 213 -10.21 7.03 36.07
N THR A 214 -9.06 7.69 36.02
CA THR A 214 -8.06 7.65 37.08
C THR A 214 -8.54 8.39 38.33
N ALA A 215 -9.25 9.50 38.16
CA ALA A 215 -9.89 10.24 39.28
C ALA A 215 -10.95 9.39 39.98
N ASP A 216 -11.84 8.72 39.18
CA ASP A 216 -12.86 7.83 39.72
C ASP A 216 -12.27 6.65 40.49
N ILE A 217 -11.20 6.05 40.00
CA ILE A 217 -10.48 4.95 40.67
C ILE A 217 -9.88 5.45 42.01
N THR A 218 -9.38 6.67 42.06
CA THR A 218 -8.81 7.25 43.27
C THR A 218 -9.89 7.47 44.33
N GLU A 219 -11.04 7.98 43.94
CA GLU A 219 -12.20 8.15 44.82
C GLU A 219 -12.70 6.81 45.40
N LEU A 220 -12.82 5.79 44.52
CA LEU A 220 -13.22 4.44 44.95
C LEU A 220 -12.21 3.82 45.95
N LYS A 221 -10.91 4.03 45.75
CA LYS A 221 -9.88 3.57 46.70
C LYS A 221 -10.01 4.26 48.06
N VAL A 222 -10.26 5.56 48.08
CA VAL A 222 -10.48 6.31 49.30
C VAL A 222 -11.74 5.78 50.02
N ARG A 223 -12.84 5.54 49.31
CA ARG A 223 -14.06 4.99 49.89
C ARG A 223 -13.85 3.57 50.44
N ALA A 224 -13.12 2.72 49.72
CA ALA A 224 -12.80 1.37 50.17
C ALA A 224 -11.96 1.38 51.46
N SER A 225 -10.99 2.30 51.57
CA SER A 225 -10.16 2.43 52.79
C SER A 225 -10.98 2.90 54.00
N LYS A 226 -11.95 3.82 53.81
CA LYS A 226 -12.87 4.23 54.86
C LYS A 226 -13.75 3.08 55.35
N LEU A 227 -14.38 2.36 54.42
CA LEU A 227 -15.20 1.19 54.78
C LEU A 227 -14.41 0.12 55.52
N LYS A 228 -13.15 -0.11 55.13
CA LYS A 228 -12.28 -1.05 55.86
C LYS A 228 -12.03 -0.62 57.30
N SER A 229 -11.73 0.65 57.55
CA SER A 229 -11.54 1.16 58.89
C SER A 229 -12.81 1.11 59.76
N GLU A 230 -13.99 1.30 59.15
CA GLU A 230 -15.28 1.11 59.84
C GLU A 230 -15.51 -0.35 60.23
N ILE A 231 -15.22 -1.29 59.32
CA ILE A 231 -15.32 -2.74 59.59
C ILE A 231 -14.41 -3.11 60.78
N ASP A 232 -13.15 -2.68 60.71
CA ASP A 232 -12.16 -2.95 61.79
C ASP A 232 -12.63 -2.41 63.16
N ASN A 233 -13.17 -1.20 63.17
CA ASN A 233 -13.79 -0.63 64.40
C ASN A 233 -14.94 -1.41 64.91
N LEU A 234 -15.92 -1.79 64.06
CA LEU A 234 -17.07 -2.58 64.42
C LEU A 234 -16.70 -3.97 64.92
N THR A 235 -15.68 -4.58 64.30
CA THR A 235 -15.15 -5.88 64.69
C THR A 235 -14.52 -5.82 66.10
N ASN A 236 -13.77 -4.75 66.39
CA ASN A 236 -13.19 -4.55 67.74
C ASN A 236 -14.30 -4.35 68.80
N ILE A 237 -15.33 -3.55 68.53
CA ILE A 237 -16.46 -3.36 69.42
C ILE A 237 -17.18 -4.69 69.66
N SER A 238 -17.40 -5.51 68.63
CA SER A 238 -18.02 -6.82 68.75
C SER A 238 -17.20 -7.76 69.64
N ASN A 239 -15.88 -7.79 69.44
CA ASN A 239 -14.98 -8.61 70.30
C ASN A 239 -14.98 -8.16 71.78
N ASP A 240 -15.03 -6.85 72.04
CA ASP A 240 -15.11 -6.33 73.40
C ASP A 240 -16.44 -6.67 74.10
N LEU A 241 -17.52 -6.75 73.34
CA LEU A 241 -18.83 -7.18 73.87
C LEU A 241 -18.89 -8.68 74.16
N ASP A 242 -18.18 -9.52 73.43
CA ASP A 242 -18.10 -10.97 73.67
C ASP A 242 -17.20 -11.37 74.87
N ILE A 243 -16.30 -10.49 75.26
CA ILE A 243 -15.42 -10.68 76.46
C ILE A 243 -16.12 -10.27 77.76
N SER A 244 -17.27 -9.54 77.70
CA SER A 244 -18.01 -9.06 78.85
C SER A 244 -19.17 -9.95 79.27
N LYS A 245 -19.26 -11.18 78.75
CA LYS A 245 -20.15 -12.24 79.17
C LYS A 245 -19.37 -13.35 79.93
#